data_eb5a4e909752e5a644d4db7f8d13579d
#
_entry.id   eb5a4e909752e5a644d4db7f8d13579d
#
_cell.length_a   1.000
_cell.length_b   1.000
_cell.length_c   1.000
_cell.angle_alpha   90.00
_cell.angle_beta   90.00
_cell.angle_gamma   90.00
#
_symmetry.space_group_name_H-M   'P 1'
#
loop_
_entity.id
_entity.type
_entity.pdbx_description
1 polymer ?
#
loop_
_entity_poly.entity_id
_entity_poly.type
_entity_poly.pdbx_seq_one_letter_code
_entity_poly.pdbx_strand_id
1 'polypeptide(L)'
;GLAVSLHDLRRSTGYGYRLNSLPLDPIAEKFARVNDLNSVSLALYGGEEYNLVFSFQRKHVEQVQNALSSVGSELKIIGEVTESREILYVTEDKEVQILPRGWEHFKE
;
A
#
# COMPACT_ATOMS: atom_id res chain seq x y z
N GLY A 1 -7.32 -5.00 -4.76
CA GLY A 1 -6.39 -3.90 -4.59
C GLY A 1 -5.72 -3.90 -3.25
N LEU A 2 -4.84 -2.99 -3.06
CA LEU A 2 -4.04 -2.89 -1.84
C LEU A 2 -4.91 -2.67 -0.60
N ALA A 3 -5.97 -1.88 -0.72
CA ALA A 3 -6.83 -1.60 0.43
C ALA A 3 -7.45 -2.87 1.00
N VAL A 4 -7.93 -3.74 0.14
CA VAL A 4 -8.53 -5.01 0.58
C VAL A 4 -7.48 -5.87 1.28
N SER A 5 -6.29 -5.95 0.70
CA SER A 5 -5.20 -6.74 1.29
C SER A 5 -4.80 -6.23 2.68
N LEU A 6 -4.76 -4.91 2.84
CA LEU A 6 -4.42 -4.31 4.14
C LEU A 6 -5.48 -4.58 5.18
N HIS A 7 -6.76 -4.52 4.80
CA HIS A 7 -7.84 -4.82 5.72
C HIS A 7 -7.88 -6.28 6.11
N ASP A 8 -7.56 -7.17 5.17
CA ASP A 8 -7.45 -8.60 5.47
C ASP A 8 -6.30 -8.85 6.45
N LEU A 9 -5.17 -8.19 6.22
CA LEU A 9 -4.01 -8.33 7.09
C LEU A 9 -4.33 -7.80 8.49
N ARG A 10 -5.05 -6.68 8.59
CA ARG A 10 -5.47 -6.14 9.88
C ARG A 10 -6.35 -7.13 10.64
N ARG A 11 -7.28 -7.77 9.96
CA ARG A 11 -8.14 -8.77 10.59
C ARG A 11 -7.34 -9.93 11.16
N SER A 12 -6.31 -10.35 10.44
CA SER A 12 -5.48 -11.47 10.86
C SER A 12 -4.56 -11.12 12.02
N THR A 13 -4.00 -9.93 12.01
CA THR A 13 -2.95 -9.55 12.95
C THR A 13 -3.44 -8.73 14.14
N GLY A 14 -4.53 -8.01 13.97
CA GLY A 14 -5.03 -7.09 14.99
C GLY A 14 -4.29 -5.77 15.05
N TYR A 15 -3.33 -5.55 14.14
CA TYR A 15 -2.57 -4.31 14.10
C TYR A 15 -3.09 -3.35 13.04
N GLY A 16 -2.67 -2.10 13.13
CA GLY A 16 -2.91 -1.12 12.10
C GLY A 16 -1.69 -0.93 11.23
N TYR A 17 -1.81 -0.07 10.25
CA TYR A 17 -0.72 0.19 9.30
C TYR A 17 -0.69 1.66 8.94
N ARG A 18 0.50 2.20 8.85
CA ARG A 18 0.70 3.59 8.50
C ARG A 18 1.56 3.62 7.24
N LEU A 19 0.95 3.99 6.13
CA LEU A 19 1.60 3.98 4.84
C LEU A 19 2.06 5.38 4.46
N ASN A 20 3.29 5.48 3.99
CA ASN A 20 3.82 6.74 3.50
C ASN A 20 4.23 6.66 2.02
N SER A 21 4.00 5.52 1.41
CA SER A 21 4.30 5.31 0.00
C SER A 21 3.29 4.32 -0.56
N LEU A 22 3.08 4.37 -1.87
CA LEU A 22 2.15 3.44 -2.53
C LEU A 22 2.87 2.75 -3.67
N PRO A 23 2.53 1.48 -3.93
CA PRO A 23 3.21 0.70 -4.98
C PRO A 23 2.61 1.01 -6.35
N LEU A 24 2.87 2.20 -6.84
CA LEU A 24 2.39 2.61 -8.15
C LEU A 24 3.60 2.89 -9.02
N ASP A 25 3.74 2.12 -10.09
CA ASP A 25 4.90 2.30 -10.96
C ASP A 25 4.75 3.55 -11.82
N PRO A 26 5.85 4.05 -12.40
CA PRO A 26 5.82 5.30 -13.17
C PRO A 26 4.87 5.25 -14.37
N ILE A 27 4.70 4.10 -14.98
CA ILE A 27 3.81 3.98 -16.14
C ILE A 27 2.37 4.14 -15.70
N ALA A 28 1.99 3.47 -14.62
CA ALA A 28 0.63 3.57 -14.09
C ALA A 28 0.34 4.98 -13.58
N GLU A 29 1.33 5.61 -12.97
CA GLU A 29 1.18 6.99 -12.51
C GLU A 29 0.95 7.94 -13.68
N LYS A 30 1.71 7.76 -14.76
CA LYS A 30 1.52 8.57 -15.97
C LYS A 30 0.15 8.34 -16.58
N PHE A 31 -0.29 7.08 -16.63
CA PHE A 31 -1.62 6.74 -17.13
C PHE A 31 -2.70 7.45 -16.33
N ALA A 32 -2.58 7.43 -15.01
CA ALA A 32 -3.54 8.09 -14.14
C ALA A 32 -3.58 9.59 -14.40
N ARG A 33 -2.42 10.20 -14.56
CA ARG A 33 -2.31 11.64 -14.80
C ARG A 33 -2.93 12.03 -16.14
N VAL A 34 -2.61 11.27 -17.19
CA VAL A 34 -3.12 11.56 -18.52
C VAL A 34 -4.63 11.42 -18.61
N ASN A 35 -5.19 10.49 -17.86
CA ASN A 35 -6.62 10.21 -17.88
C ASN A 35 -7.39 10.87 -16.73
N ASP A 36 -6.73 11.80 -16.03
CA ASP A 36 -7.34 12.53 -14.94
C ASP A 36 -7.88 11.61 -13.83
N LEU A 37 -7.14 10.56 -13.55
CA LEU A 37 -7.48 9.62 -12.48
C LEU A 37 -6.67 9.93 -11.24
N ASN A 38 -7.25 9.63 -10.09
CA ASN A 38 -6.56 9.79 -8.83
C ASN A 38 -5.57 8.64 -8.65
N SER A 39 -4.27 8.97 -8.61
CA SER A 39 -3.24 7.94 -8.51
C SER A 39 -3.29 7.18 -7.18
N VAL A 40 -3.73 7.83 -6.10
CA VAL A 40 -3.88 7.18 -4.80
C VAL A 40 -5.00 6.14 -4.87
N SER A 41 -6.14 6.53 -5.43
CA SER A 41 -7.26 5.60 -5.61
C SER A 41 -6.86 4.44 -6.50
N LEU A 42 -6.12 4.71 -7.56
CA LEU A 42 -5.67 3.66 -8.46
C LEU A 42 -4.78 2.65 -7.73
N ALA A 43 -3.84 3.15 -6.93
CA ALA A 43 -2.93 2.28 -6.18
C ALA A 43 -3.67 1.46 -5.13
N LEU A 44 -4.64 2.07 -4.44
CA LEU A 44 -5.35 1.40 -3.35
C LEU A 44 -6.47 0.49 -3.82
N TYR A 45 -7.18 0.89 -4.86
CA TYR A 45 -8.41 0.23 -5.27
C TYR A 45 -8.41 -0.32 -6.70
N GLY A 46 -7.38 -0.02 -7.46
CA GLY A 46 -7.22 -0.59 -8.79
C GLY A 46 -6.99 -2.09 -8.65
N GLY A 47 -7.75 -2.90 -9.34
CA GLY A 47 -7.86 -4.30 -9.01
C GLY A 47 -6.99 -5.28 -9.74
N GLU A 48 -6.16 -4.84 -10.65
CA GLU A 48 -5.52 -5.79 -11.56
C GLU A 48 -4.11 -6.23 -11.19
N GLU A 49 -3.52 -5.62 -10.17
CA GLU A 49 -2.14 -5.92 -9.81
C GLU A 49 -2.06 -7.12 -8.88
N TYR A 50 -1.18 -8.05 -9.21
CA TYR A 50 -0.94 -9.22 -8.37
C TYR A 50 0.23 -8.95 -7.45
N ASN A 51 0.00 -8.09 -6.48
CA ASN A 51 1.03 -7.74 -5.50
C ASN A 51 0.76 -8.46 -4.20
N LEU A 52 1.82 -8.92 -3.58
CA LEU A 52 1.75 -9.54 -2.27
C LEU A 52 2.14 -8.51 -1.22
N VAL A 53 1.30 -8.34 -0.23
CA VAL A 53 1.57 -7.45 0.90
C VAL A 53 1.82 -8.29 2.13
N PHE A 54 2.91 -8.00 2.83
CA PHE A 54 3.23 -8.72 4.05
C PHE A 54 4.02 -7.82 4.99
N SER A 55 4.08 -8.20 6.25
CA SER A 55 4.83 -7.46 7.25
C SER A 55 5.94 -8.34 7.82
N PHE A 56 7.01 -7.69 8.25
CA PHE A 56 8.13 -8.38 8.87
C PHE A 56 8.89 -7.39 9.76
N GLN A 57 9.72 -7.93 10.63
CA GLN A 57 10.51 -7.08 11.52
C GLN A 57 11.61 -6.38 10.74
N ARG A 58 11.85 -5.12 11.11
CA ARG A 58 12.83 -4.28 10.42
C ARG A 58 14.20 -4.95 10.29
N LYS A 59 14.61 -5.71 11.28
CA LYS A 59 15.91 -6.35 11.26
C LYS A 59 16.08 -7.38 10.15
N HIS A 60 14.98 -7.79 9.53
CA HIS A 60 14.99 -8.79 8.47
C HIS A 60 14.95 -8.19 7.07
N VAL A 61 15.00 -6.87 6.93
CA VAL A 61 14.82 -6.23 5.64
C VAL A 61 15.83 -6.70 4.59
N GLU A 62 17.08 -6.81 4.98
CA GLU A 62 18.12 -7.22 4.05
C GLU A 62 17.92 -8.66 3.58
N GLN A 63 17.56 -9.53 4.50
CA GLN A 63 17.23 -10.92 4.18
C GLN A 63 16.08 -11.03 3.19
N VAL A 64 15.03 -10.25 3.44
CA VAL A 64 13.84 -10.25 2.58
C VAL A 64 14.19 -9.70 1.20
N GLN A 65 14.95 -8.62 1.15
CA GLN A 65 15.39 -8.05 -0.13
C GLN A 65 16.19 -9.05 -0.93
N ASN A 66 17.12 -9.75 -0.29
CA ASN A 66 17.95 -10.71 -0.98
C ASN A 66 17.16 -11.91 -1.49
N ALA A 67 16.22 -12.38 -0.68
CA ALA A 67 15.36 -13.49 -1.07
C ALA A 67 14.50 -13.13 -2.28
N LEU A 68 13.92 -11.94 -2.28
CA LEU A 68 13.09 -11.51 -3.39
C LEU A 68 13.90 -11.28 -4.65
N SER A 69 15.08 -10.68 -4.51
CA SER A 69 15.96 -10.45 -5.66
C SER A 69 16.36 -11.76 -6.31
N SER A 70 16.57 -12.79 -5.52
CA SER A 70 17.01 -14.09 -6.06
C SER A 70 15.96 -14.74 -6.96
N VAL A 71 14.71 -14.36 -6.83
CA VAL A 71 13.64 -14.87 -7.69
C VAL A 71 13.13 -13.80 -8.67
N GLY A 72 13.90 -12.74 -8.88
CA GLY A 72 13.57 -11.71 -9.84
C GLY A 72 12.50 -10.74 -9.38
N SER A 73 12.26 -10.70 -8.09
CA SER A 73 11.24 -9.83 -7.53
C SER A 73 11.90 -8.69 -6.75
N GLU A 74 11.10 -7.75 -6.32
CA GLU A 74 11.59 -6.54 -5.70
C GLU A 74 10.77 -6.22 -4.45
N LEU A 75 11.45 -5.78 -3.40
CA LEU A 75 10.79 -5.36 -2.18
C LEU A 75 10.54 -3.86 -2.23
N LYS A 76 9.31 -3.47 -1.95
CA LYS A 76 8.99 -2.07 -1.81
C LYS A 76 8.41 -1.85 -0.41
N ILE A 77 9.07 -1.00 0.36
CA ILE A 77 8.61 -0.69 1.70
C ILE A 77 7.64 0.46 1.61
N ILE A 78 6.39 0.23 2.03
CA ILE A 78 5.34 1.21 1.87
C ILE A 78 4.89 1.83 3.19
N GLY A 79 5.32 1.29 4.31
CA GLY A 79 4.92 1.84 5.59
C GLY A 79 5.34 0.96 6.74
N GLU A 80 4.65 1.12 7.84
CA GLU A 80 4.96 0.37 9.05
C GLU A 80 3.71 -0.11 9.76
N VAL A 81 3.90 -1.10 10.61
CA VAL A 81 2.85 -1.66 11.45
C VAL A 81 2.72 -0.81 12.70
N THR A 82 1.49 -0.56 13.13
CA THR A 82 1.22 0.21 14.34
C THR A 82 0.27 -0.55 15.25
N GLU A 83 0.19 -0.12 16.50
CA GLU A 83 -0.74 -0.71 17.45
C GLU A 83 -2.12 -0.06 17.42
N SER A 84 -2.29 0.96 16.61
CA SER A 84 -3.51 1.77 16.61
C SER A 84 -4.72 1.09 15.97
N ARG A 85 -4.50 0.04 15.19
CA ARG A 85 -5.55 -0.69 14.48
C ARG A 85 -6.20 0.10 13.35
N GLU A 86 -5.68 1.27 13.06
CA GLU A 86 -6.13 2.07 11.93
C GLU A 86 -5.24 1.82 10.74
N ILE A 87 -5.80 1.98 9.56
CA ILE A 87 -5.01 1.88 8.32
C ILE A 87 -5.04 3.27 7.71
N LEU A 88 -3.87 3.91 7.67
CA LEU A 88 -3.74 5.30 7.26
C LEU A 88 -2.76 5.45 6.10
N TYR A 89 -3.06 6.36 5.22
CA TYR A 89 -2.11 6.85 4.23
C TYR A 89 -1.72 8.26 4.64
N VAL A 90 -0.43 8.49 4.82
CA VAL A 90 0.08 9.72 5.41
C VAL A 90 0.95 10.47 4.40
N THR A 91 0.64 11.74 4.23
CA THR A 91 1.46 12.66 3.45
C THR A 91 1.98 13.73 4.38
N GLU A 92 2.75 14.70 3.84
CA GLU A 92 3.26 15.80 4.65
C GLU A 92 2.14 16.61 5.31
N ASP A 93 1.02 16.70 4.62
CA ASP A 93 -0.07 17.60 5.04
C ASP A 93 -1.21 16.92 5.77
N LYS A 94 -1.39 15.63 5.58
CA LYS A 94 -2.60 15.00 6.10
C LYS A 94 -2.47 13.51 6.27
N GLU A 95 -3.42 12.97 7.00
CA GLU A 95 -3.59 11.53 7.17
C GLU A 95 -4.97 11.19 6.62
N VAL A 96 -5.04 10.15 5.81
CA VAL A 96 -6.28 9.70 5.22
C VAL A 96 -6.52 8.27 5.64
N GLN A 97 -7.67 8.00 6.21
CA GLN A 97 -8.03 6.64 6.59
C GLN A 97 -8.35 5.83 5.32
N ILE A 98 -7.74 4.66 5.21
CA ILE A 98 -7.97 3.78 4.09
C ILE A 98 -9.12 2.85 4.43
N LEU A 99 -10.21 2.97 3.72
CA LEU A 99 -11.39 2.14 3.92
C LEU A 99 -11.30 0.89 3.04
N PRO A 100 -12.00 -0.19 3.39
CA PRO A 100 -11.87 -1.45 2.63
C PRO A 100 -12.29 -1.30 1.18
N ARG A 101 -13.18 -0.36 0.93
CA ARG A 101 -13.58 0.00 -0.43
C ARG A 101 -14.10 1.42 -0.34
N GLY A 102 -14.42 2.00 -1.46
CA GLY A 102 -14.94 3.34 -1.43
C GLY A 102 -13.92 4.33 -1.89
N TRP A 103 -13.41 4.09 -3.10
CA TRP A 103 -12.49 5.04 -3.71
C TRP A 103 -13.11 6.43 -3.80
N GLU A 104 -14.41 6.51 -3.64
CA GLU A 104 -15.11 7.79 -3.62
C GLU A 104 -14.60 8.71 -2.51
N HIS A 105 -13.94 8.18 -1.52
CA HIS A 105 -13.34 9.02 -0.47
C HIS A 105 -12.21 9.88 -0.98
N PHE A 106 -11.73 9.59 -2.17
CA PHE A 106 -10.67 10.37 -2.78
C PHE A 106 -11.17 11.25 -3.92
N LYS A 107 -12.47 11.29 -4.11
CA LYS A 107 -13.07 12.07 -5.19
C LYS A 107 -13.15 13.55 -4.89
N GLU A 108 -13.14 13.91 -3.65
CA GLU A 108 -13.34 15.29 -3.25
C GLU A 108 -12.08 16.10 -3.24
#